data_96a5e23e7892635825559545962d97d0
#
_entry.id   96a5e23e7892635825559545962d97d0
#
_cell.length_a   1.000
_cell.length_b   1.000
_cell.length_c   1.000
_cell.angle_alpha   90.00
_cell.angle_beta   90.00
_cell.angle_gamma   90.00
#
_symmetry.space_group_name_H-M   'P 1'
#
loop_
_entity.id
_entity.type
_entity.pdbx_description
1 polymer ?
#
loop_
_entity_poly.entity_id
_entity_poly.type
_entity_poly.pdbx_seq_one_letter_code
_entity_poly.pdbx_strand_id
1 'polypeptide(L)'
;MMKKCISFYTVLFLLSTIFSPFSSAKANSDTEVTQYMALSGINAVLSGIPAQMSTMNQQMQMTAKDPEQAQRVMNLLLNAWRLDDVKQVVFEHIKDNFSADEMQKLLDWLNGDLARRIKMAEAKALTPSFNQDLMNYMAILQTTPPSTERIKVVRNFVEMTNLVEHSLKIVMAVAKGTIEGLMLANPRQDINEVQIPTQLTQMAAMMRPGLEQQIIMVSYFIYQSLTEQEIAQYTQFYQQPLGQKELTIMYEGIGQALNYWSTTAFEDIAAEFVE
;
A
#
# COMPACT_ATOMS: atom_id res chain seq x y z
N MET A 1 -74.77 -21.35 -20.09
CA MET A 1 -74.74 -20.82 -21.45
C MET A 1 -73.31 -20.55 -21.85
N MET A 2 -72.94 -21.08 -22.96
CA MET A 2 -71.79 -20.91 -23.83
C MET A 2 -70.40 -21.13 -23.22
N LYS A 3 -69.88 -22.29 -23.48
CA LYS A 3 -68.48 -22.75 -23.52
C LYS A 3 -67.72 -21.99 -24.61
N LYS A 4 -66.53 -21.50 -24.36
CA LYS A 4 -65.57 -21.19 -25.41
C LYS A 4 -64.29 -21.92 -25.16
N CYS A 5 -63.93 -22.76 -26.09
CA CYS A 5 -62.68 -23.49 -26.23
C CYS A 5 -61.50 -22.53 -26.37
N ILE A 6 -60.43 -22.78 -25.62
CA ILE A 6 -59.14 -22.16 -25.83
C ILE A 6 -58.25 -23.17 -26.57
N SER A 7 -57.90 -22.76 -27.77
CA SER A 7 -57.00 -23.48 -28.66
C SER A 7 -55.55 -23.39 -28.13
N PHE A 8 -54.90 -24.53 -28.03
CA PHE A 8 -53.50 -24.69 -27.67
C PHE A 8 -52.64 -24.33 -28.90
N TYR A 9 -51.96 -23.20 -28.89
CA TYR A 9 -50.87 -22.92 -29.80
C TYR A 9 -49.54 -23.23 -29.14
N THR A 10 -48.93 -24.31 -29.59
CA THR A 10 -47.57 -24.74 -29.27
C THR A 10 -46.60 -23.78 -29.95
N VAL A 11 -45.98 -22.86 -29.21
CA VAL A 11 -44.85 -22.06 -29.68
C VAL A 11 -43.58 -22.77 -29.27
N LEU A 12 -42.95 -23.39 -30.25
CA LEU A 12 -41.63 -23.98 -30.15
C LEU A 12 -40.58 -22.82 -30.09
N PHE A 13 -40.14 -22.45 -28.90
CA PHE A 13 -39.05 -21.49 -28.73
C PHE A 13 -37.72 -22.24 -28.88
N LEU A 14 -37.09 -22.07 -30.03
CA LEU A 14 -35.72 -22.46 -30.28
C LEU A 14 -34.82 -21.62 -29.36
N LEU A 15 -34.38 -22.19 -28.25
CA LEU A 15 -33.27 -21.70 -27.44
C LEU A 15 -31.98 -21.87 -28.27
N SER A 16 -31.63 -20.85 -29.05
CA SER A 16 -30.26 -20.64 -29.54
C SER A 16 -29.42 -20.30 -28.34
N THR A 17 -28.78 -21.29 -27.73
CA THR A 17 -27.66 -21.09 -26.80
C THR A 17 -26.56 -20.44 -27.53
N ILE A 18 -26.48 -19.11 -27.37
CA ILE A 18 -25.27 -18.33 -27.67
C ILE A 18 -24.26 -18.79 -26.63
N PHE A 19 -23.48 -19.81 -26.97
CA PHE A 19 -22.19 -20.06 -26.33
C PHE A 19 -21.29 -18.88 -26.68
N SER A 20 -21.35 -17.78 -25.93
CA SER A 20 -20.24 -16.88 -25.85
C SER A 20 -19.07 -17.71 -25.30
N PRO A 21 -17.95 -17.82 -26.02
CA PRO A 21 -16.77 -18.39 -25.41
C PRO A 21 -16.45 -17.45 -24.23
N PHE A 22 -16.66 -17.96 -23.02
CA PHE A 22 -15.99 -17.39 -21.87
C PHE A 22 -14.51 -17.44 -22.22
N SER A 23 -13.96 -16.33 -22.66
CA SER A 23 -12.52 -16.14 -22.76
C SER A 23 -12.07 -16.30 -21.31
N SER A 24 -11.59 -17.48 -20.95
CA SER A 24 -10.94 -17.70 -19.66
C SER A 24 -9.80 -16.69 -19.63
N ALA A 25 -9.96 -15.62 -18.88
CA ALA A 25 -8.87 -14.68 -18.66
C ALA A 25 -7.68 -15.54 -18.21
N LYS A 26 -6.61 -15.51 -18.99
CA LYS A 26 -5.41 -16.27 -18.66
C LYS A 26 -4.96 -15.80 -17.28
N ALA A 27 -4.84 -16.72 -16.33
CA ALA A 27 -4.33 -16.39 -15.01
C ALA A 27 -2.87 -15.90 -15.14
N ASN A 28 -2.48 -14.94 -14.31
CA ASN A 28 -1.09 -14.51 -14.23
C ASN A 28 -0.19 -15.68 -13.89
N SER A 29 0.96 -15.77 -14.52
CA SER A 29 1.99 -16.70 -14.09
C SER A 29 2.70 -16.16 -12.85
N ASP A 30 3.15 -17.05 -11.97
CA ASP A 30 3.94 -16.69 -10.79
C ASP A 30 5.21 -15.91 -11.16
N THR A 31 5.77 -16.19 -12.34
CA THR A 31 6.92 -15.49 -12.89
C THR A 31 6.61 -14.01 -13.18
N GLU A 32 5.45 -13.72 -13.79
CA GLU A 32 5.04 -12.34 -14.11
C GLU A 32 4.77 -11.53 -12.84
N VAL A 33 4.10 -12.12 -11.86
CA VAL A 33 3.87 -11.47 -10.55
C VAL A 33 5.19 -11.22 -9.82
N THR A 34 6.09 -12.19 -9.80
CA THR A 34 7.42 -12.04 -9.20
C THR A 34 8.22 -10.91 -9.88
N GLN A 35 8.18 -10.84 -11.20
CA GLN A 35 8.83 -9.79 -11.98
C GLN A 35 8.21 -8.41 -11.68
N TYR A 36 6.90 -8.34 -11.61
CA TYR A 36 6.18 -7.12 -11.24
C TYR A 36 6.60 -6.61 -9.86
N MET A 37 6.60 -7.48 -8.83
CA MET A 37 7.00 -7.10 -7.47
C MET A 37 8.46 -6.62 -7.40
N ALA A 38 9.33 -7.14 -8.27
CA ALA A 38 10.71 -6.67 -8.35
C ALA A 38 10.81 -5.29 -9.03
N LEU A 39 10.16 -5.12 -10.20
CA LEU A 39 10.21 -3.89 -10.99
C LEU A 39 9.44 -2.73 -10.36
N SER A 40 8.31 -2.99 -9.70
CA SER A 40 7.53 -1.97 -8.99
C SER A 40 8.20 -1.44 -7.72
N GLY A 41 9.26 -2.12 -7.22
CA GLY A 41 9.95 -1.76 -5.99
C GLY A 41 9.33 -2.32 -4.71
N ILE A 42 8.21 -3.05 -4.78
CA ILE A 42 7.53 -3.66 -3.62
C ILE A 42 8.51 -4.51 -2.81
N ASN A 43 9.29 -5.36 -3.47
CA ASN A 43 10.29 -6.21 -2.79
C ASN A 43 11.31 -5.39 -2.00
N ALA A 44 11.76 -4.26 -2.54
CA ALA A 44 12.72 -3.38 -1.87
C ALA A 44 12.09 -2.68 -0.65
N VAL A 45 10.84 -2.20 -0.79
CA VAL A 45 10.08 -1.60 0.31
C VAL A 45 9.91 -2.59 1.47
N LEU A 46 9.39 -3.80 1.20
CA LEU A 46 9.17 -4.82 2.22
C LEU A 46 10.47 -5.25 2.89
N SER A 47 11.55 -5.40 2.12
CA SER A 47 12.87 -5.76 2.67
C SER A 47 13.51 -4.63 3.50
N GLY A 48 13.14 -3.37 3.26
CA GLY A 48 13.67 -2.19 3.97
C GLY A 48 12.99 -1.92 5.32
N ILE A 49 11.80 -2.45 5.56
CA ILE A 49 11.01 -2.17 6.78
C ILE A 49 11.79 -2.49 8.07
N PRO A 50 12.49 -3.64 8.24
CA PRO A 50 13.24 -3.91 9.47
C PRO A 50 14.33 -2.88 9.75
N ALA A 51 15.01 -2.37 8.73
CA ALA A 51 16.02 -1.32 8.91
C ALA A 51 15.39 0.00 9.36
N GLN A 52 14.22 0.36 8.83
CA GLN A 52 13.46 1.54 9.27
C GLN A 52 12.99 1.38 10.72
N MET A 53 12.48 0.22 11.11
CA MET A 53 12.09 -0.09 12.48
C MET A 53 13.28 0.01 13.44
N SER A 54 14.46 -0.47 13.05
CA SER A 54 15.68 -0.38 13.86
C SER A 54 16.13 1.08 14.06
N THR A 55 16.01 1.92 13.03
CA THR A 55 16.31 3.36 13.13
C THR A 55 15.32 4.06 14.07
N MET A 56 14.04 3.74 13.99
CA MET A 56 13.01 4.26 14.89
C MET A 56 13.26 3.84 16.34
N ASN A 57 13.71 2.60 16.56
CA ASN A 57 14.07 2.09 17.87
C ASN A 57 15.19 2.93 18.54
N GLN A 58 16.24 3.28 17.79
CA GLN A 58 17.30 4.12 18.31
C GLN A 58 16.80 5.48 18.82
N GLN A 59 15.84 6.07 18.11
CA GLN A 59 15.21 7.33 18.54
C GLN A 59 14.30 7.13 19.76
N MET A 60 13.53 6.05 19.79
CA MET A 60 12.66 5.73 20.93
C MET A 60 13.45 5.46 22.21
N GLN A 61 14.56 4.75 22.14
CA GLN A 61 15.40 4.46 23.31
C GLN A 61 15.93 5.74 23.99
N MET A 62 16.20 6.82 23.22
CA MET A 62 16.65 8.09 23.80
C MET A 62 15.55 8.82 24.58
N THR A 63 14.29 8.48 24.36
CA THR A 63 13.13 9.17 24.96
C THR A 63 12.26 8.27 25.85
N ALA A 64 12.47 6.95 25.79
CA ALA A 64 11.68 5.97 26.55
C ALA A 64 11.95 6.11 28.06
N LYS A 65 10.88 5.98 28.86
CA LYS A 65 10.98 5.91 30.32
C LYS A 65 11.65 4.62 30.81
N ASP A 66 11.44 3.53 30.08
CA ASP A 66 12.05 2.22 30.27
C ASP A 66 12.69 1.77 28.95
N PRO A 67 13.99 2.03 28.74
CA PRO A 67 14.68 1.62 27.53
C PRO A 67 14.78 0.10 27.34
N GLU A 68 14.84 -0.68 28.41
CA GLU A 68 14.93 -2.13 28.34
C GLU A 68 13.60 -2.74 27.86
N GLN A 69 12.47 -2.25 28.38
CA GLN A 69 11.16 -2.67 27.91
C GLN A 69 10.94 -2.26 26.43
N ALA A 70 11.32 -1.03 26.06
CA ALA A 70 11.24 -0.58 24.68
C ALA A 70 12.06 -1.48 23.73
N GLN A 71 13.27 -1.90 24.16
CA GLN A 71 14.10 -2.83 23.39
C GLN A 71 13.46 -4.22 23.26
N ARG A 72 12.86 -4.77 24.33
CA ARG A 72 12.15 -6.07 24.26
C ARG A 72 11.01 -6.01 23.26
N VAL A 73 10.15 -5.01 23.35
CA VAL A 73 9.04 -4.80 22.40
C VAL A 73 9.55 -4.72 20.97
N MET A 74 10.61 -3.95 20.72
CA MET A 74 11.17 -3.83 19.37
C MET A 74 11.73 -5.15 18.84
N ASN A 75 12.38 -5.94 19.70
CA ASN A 75 12.88 -7.26 19.32
C ASN A 75 11.73 -8.19 18.90
N LEU A 76 10.60 -8.17 19.62
CA LEU A 76 9.40 -8.94 19.26
C LEU A 76 8.84 -8.48 17.91
N LEU A 77 8.71 -7.16 17.69
CA LEU A 77 8.28 -6.60 16.42
C LEU A 77 9.18 -7.04 15.26
N LEU A 78 10.51 -6.98 15.43
CA LEU A 78 11.47 -7.40 14.42
C LEU A 78 11.43 -8.92 14.17
N ASN A 79 11.30 -9.72 15.22
CA ASN A 79 11.24 -11.19 15.10
C ASN A 79 9.94 -11.65 14.42
N ALA A 80 8.84 -10.94 14.63
CA ALA A 80 7.57 -11.20 13.95
C ALA A 80 7.59 -10.82 12.45
N TRP A 81 8.59 -10.04 12.01
CA TRP A 81 8.75 -9.69 10.60
C TRP A 81 9.34 -10.85 9.80
N ARG A 82 8.48 -11.74 9.36
CA ARG A 82 8.88 -12.84 8.47
C ARG A 82 8.69 -12.38 7.03
N LEU A 83 9.79 -11.98 6.40
CA LEU A 83 9.79 -11.33 5.08
C LEU A 83 9.08 -12.19 4.01
N ASP A 84 9.30 -13.50 4.03
CA ASP A 84 8.71 -14.40 3.03
C ASP A 84 7.19 -14.49 3.19
N ASP A 85 6.66 -14.55 4.42
CA ASP A 85 5.22 -14.57 4.69
C ASP A 85 4.57 -13.25 4.23
N VAL A 86 5.20 -12.12 4.59
CA VAL A 86 4.72 -10.78 4.19
C VAL A 86 4.72 -10.63 2.67
N LYS A 87 5.79 -11.10 1.98
CA LYS A 87 5.84 -11.11 0.52
C LYS A 87 4.77 -12.01 -0.09
N GLN A 88 4.49 -13.17 0.51
CA GLN A 88 3.49 -14.10 0.02
C GLN A 88 2.08 -13.47 0.07
N VAL A 89 1.73 -12.77 1.14
CA VAL A 89 0.44 -12.07 1.25
C VAL A 89 0.28 -11.05 0.10
N VAL A 90 1.32 -10.25 -0.16
CA VAL A 90 1.29 -9.27 -1.27
C VAL A 90 1.23 -9.96 -2.62
N PHE A 91 2.00 -11.03 -2.80
CA PHE A 91 2.07 -11.82 -4.04
C PHE A 91 0.68 -12.38 -4.41
N GLU A 92 0.01 -13.06 -3.48
CA GLU A 92 -1.30 -13.64 -3.72
C GLU A 92 -2.34 -12.55 -4.03
N HIS A 93 -2.31 -11.45 -3.28
CA HIS A 93 -3.21 -10.33 -3.55
C HIS A 93 -3.03 -9.74 -4.96
N ILE A 94 -1.79 -9.58 -5.43
CA ILE A 94 -1.49 -9.10 -6.77
C ILE A 94 -1.95 -10.12 -7.82
N LYS A 95 -1.63 -11.39 -7.61
CA LYS A 95 -1.98 -12.49 -8.51
C LYS A 95 -3.46 -12.61 -8.77
N ASP A 96 -4.27 -12.46 -7.70
CA ASP A 96 -5.71 -12.64 -7.75
C ASP A 96 -6.44 -11.43 -8.35
N ASN A 97 -5.83 -10.26 -8.36
CA ASN A 97 -6.51 -9.01 -8.71
C ASN A 97 -6.14 -8.45 -10.08
N PHE A 98 -5.08 -8.94 -10.75
CA PHE A 98 -4.76 -8.57 -12.12
C PHE A 98 -5.06 -9.71 -13.09
N SER A 99 -5.54 -9.37 -14.28
CA SER A 99 -5.52 -10.29 -15.43
C SER A 99 -4.12 -10.34 -16.05
N ALA A 100 -3.81 -11.40 -16.83
CA ALA A 100 -2.54 -11.53 -17.52
C ALA A 100 -2.28 -10.36 -18.50
N ASP A 101 -3.32 -9.86 -19.18
CA ASP A 101 -3.20 -8.70 -20.08
C ASP A 101 -2.87 -7.40 -19.33
N GLU A 102 -3.45 -7.19 -18.15
CA GLU A 102 -3.13 -6.05 -17.30
C GLU A 102 -1.70 -6.15 -16.78
N MET A 103 -1.31 -7.33 -16.31
CA MET A 103 0.04 -7.60 -15.82
C MET A 103 1.09 -7.34 -16.90
N GLN A 104 0.86 -7.81 -18.13
CA GLN A 104 1.78 -7.56 -19.24
C GLN A 104 1.93 -6.05 -19.51
N LYS A 105 0.83 -5.29 -19.52
CA LYS A 105 0.88 -3.84 -19.71
C LYS A 105 1.62 -3.11 -18.60
N LEU A 106 1.48 -3.58 -17.34
CA LEU A 106 2.24 -3.04 -16.21
C LEU A 106 3.73 -3.34 -16.36
N LEU A 107 4.09 -4.56 -16.75
CA LEU A 107 5.48 -4.94 -16.99
C LEU A 107 6.10 -4.13 -18.13
N ASP A 108 5.36 -3.90 -19.22
CA ASP A 108 5.80 -3.07 -20.34
C ASP A 108 6.06 -1.62 -19.88
N TRP A 109 5.16 -1.04 -19.08
CA TRP A 109 5.35 0.28 -18.49
C TRP A 109 6.59 0.33 -17.58
N LEU A 110 6.71 -0.60 -16.64
CA LEU A 110 7.80 -0.64 -15.66
C LEU A 110 9.18 -0.85 -16.33
N ASN A 111 9.24 -1.51 -17.49
CA ASN A 111 10.44 -1.66 -18.28
C ASN A 111 10.80 -0.42 -19.11
N GLY A 112 9.94 0.60 -19.16
CA GLY A 112 10.18 1.85 -19.86
C GLY A 112 11.26 2.71 -19.19
N ASP A 113 11.92 3.58 -19.98
CA ASP A 113 13.02 4.43 -19.49
C ASP A 113 12.58 5.40 -18.39
N LEU A 114 11.40 5.97 -18.53
CA LEU A 114 10.85 6.90 -17.54
C LEU A 114 10.58 6.18 -16.23
N ALA A 115 9.90 5.02 -16.27
CA ALA A 115 9.60 4.24 -15.07
C ALA A 115 10.88 3.81 -14.34
N ARG A 116 11.91 3.38 -15.07
CA ARG A 116 13.23 3.04 -14.46
C ARG A 116 13.86 4.24 -13.75
N ARG A 117 13.84 5.44 -14.35
CA ARG A 117 14.39 6.65 -13.70
C ARG A 117 13.60 7.04 -12.46
N ILE A 118 12.29 6.90 -12.51
CA ILE A 118 11.40 7.13 -11.36
C ILE A 118 11.74 6.16 -10.24
N LYS A 119 11.85 4.86 -10.53
CA LYS A 119 12.22 3.84 -9.53
C LYS A 119 13.59 4.09 -8.92
N MET A 120 14.57 4.56 -9.70
CA MET A 120 15.87 4.97 -9.17
C MET A 120 15.75 6.19 -8.23
N ALA A 121 14.87 7.13 -8.51
CA ALA A 121 14.60 8.26 -7.62
C ALA A 121 13.91 7.81 -6.34
N GLU A 122 12.90 6.96 -6.43
CA GLU A 122 12.15 6.40 -5.29
C GLU A 122 13.02 5.52 -4.39
N ALA A 123 13.99 4.79 -4.96
CA ALA A 123 14.94 3.97 -4.19
C ALA A 123 15.77 4.78 -3.18
N LYS A 124 15.90 6.11 -3.35
CA LYS A 124 16.56 6.99 -2.36
C LYS A 124 15.86 6.97 -1.01
N ALA A 125 14.54 6.78 -0.98
CA ALA A 125 13.78 6.69 0.26
C ALA A 125 14.13 5.45 1.11
N LEU A 126 14.81 4.45 0.51
CA LEU A 126 15.20 3.22 1.17
C LEU A 126 16.66 3.24 1.66
N THR A 127 17.40 4.34 1.43
CA THR A 127 18.79 4.46 1.87
C THR A 127 18.90 4.81 3.36
N PRO A 128 19.93 4.34 4.08
CA PRO A 128 20.15 4.69 5.48
C PRO A 128 20.34 6.21 5.70
N SER A 129 20.82 6.94 4.70
CA SER A 129 21.01 8.39 4.75
C SER A 129 19.77 9.22 4.48
N PHE A 130 18.65 8.57 4.10
CA PHE A 130 17.44 9.26 3.64
C PHE A 130 16.98 10.40 4.56
N ASN A 131 16.88 10.16 5.85
CA ASN A 131 16.42 11.17 6.81
C ASN A 131 17.37 12.38 6.86
N GLN A 132 18.68 12.13 6.87
CA GLN A 132 19.69 13.21 6.88
C GLN A 132 19.66 14.00 5.57
N ASP A 133 19.56 13.30 4.44
CA ASP A 133 19.52 13.92 3.12
C ASP A 133 18.23 14.73 2.93
N LEU A 134 17.10 14.24 3.42
CA LEU A 134 15.83 14.97 3.44
C LEU A 134 15.93 16.25 4.30
N MET A 135 16.52 16.16 5.50
CA MET A 135 16.71 17.33 6.35
C MET A 135 17.60 18.40 5.68
N ASN A 136 18.70 17.97 5.05
CA ASN A 136 19.58 18.86 4.31
C ASN A 136 18.84 19.53 3.14
N TYR A 137 18.03 18.76 2.42
CA TYR A 137 17.20 19.27 1.32
C TYR A 137 16.14 20.28 1.82
N MET A 138 15.49 20.00 2.94
CA MET A 138 14.53 20.94 3.55
C MET A 138 15.20 22.26 3.95
N ALA A 139 16.45 22.25 4.44
CA ALA A 139 17.20 23.47 4.73
C ALA A 139 17.48 24.29 3.45
N ILE A 140 17.76 23.62 2.33
CA ILE A 140 17.92 24.28 1.02
C ILE A 140 16.59 24.94 0.57
N LEU A 141 15.46 24.27 0.77
CA LEU A 141 14.15 24.82 0.38
C LEU A 141 13.78 26.10 1.15
N GLN A 142 14.33 26.34 2.33
CA GLN A 142 14.09 27.58 3.08
C GLN A 142 14.73 28.81 2.38
N THR A 143 15.84 28.60 1.67
CA THR A 143 16.55 29.67 0.95
C THR A 143 16.26 29.66 -0.55
N THR A 144 15.95 28.51 -1.09
CA THR A 144 15.66 28.32 -2.53
C THR A 144 14.38 27.51 -2.68
N PRO A 145 13.20 28.15 -2.55
CA PRO A 145 11.92 27.45 -2.67
C PRO A 145 11.74 26.87 -4.07
N PRO A 146 10.93 25.80 -4.22
CA PRO A 146 10.64 25.21 -5.51
C PRO A 146 9.95 26.22 -6.44
N SER A 147 10.16 26.09 -7.73
CA SER A 147 9.44 26.90 -8.73
C SER A 147 7.92 26.66 -8.62
N THR A 148 7.13 27.65 -9.05
CA THR A 148 5.66 27.53 -9.12
C THR A 148 5.23 26.31 -9.92
N GLU A 149 5.93 26.00 -11.02
CA GLU A 149 5.63 24.86 -11.86
C GLU A 149 5.96 23.53 -11.11
N ARG A 150 7.09 23.48 -10.41
CA ARG A 150 7.44 22.31 -9.57
C ARG A 150 6.39 22.06 -8.49
N ILE A 151 5.94 23.11 -7.83
CA ILE A 151 4.87 23.03 -6.81
C ILE A 151 3.60 22.43 -7.44
N LYS A 152 3.21 22.93 -8.58
CA LYS A 152 2.00 22.48 -9.29
C LYS A 152 2.07 21.01 -9.70
N VAL A 153 3.16 20.57 -10.34
CA VAL A 153 3.26 19.19 -10.82
C VAL A 153 3.36 18.18 -9.68
N VAL A 154 4.09 18.49 -8.59
CA VAL A 154 4.19 17.59 -7.43
C VAL A 154 2.85 17.49 -6.68
N ARG A 155 2.15 18.62 -6.47
CA ARG A 155 0.81 18.58 -5.84
C ARG A 155 -0.19 17.78 -6.68
N ASN A 156 -0.19 18.00 -7.99
CA ASN A 156 -1.04 17.25 -8.91
C ASN A 156 -0.72 15.75 -8.88
N PHE A 157 0.56 15.38 -8.80
CA PHE A 157 0.97 13.99 -8.64
C PHE A 157 0.41 13.39 -7.35
N VAL A 158 0.60 14.03 -6.20
CA VAL A 158 0.12 13.57 -4.89
C VAL A 158 -1.41 13.41 -4.87
N GLU A 159 -2.13 14.36 -5.50
CA GLU A 159 -3.59 14.33 -5.60
C GLU A 159 -4.07 13.19 -6.52
N MET A 160 -3.54 13.11 -7.74
CA MET A 160 -3.99 12.13 -8.75
C MET A 160 -3.64 10.70 -8.38
N THR A 161 -2.60 10.49 -7.59
CA THR A 161 -2.22 9.16 -7.07
C THR A 161 -2.93 8.82 -5.76
N ASN A 162 -3.77 9.70 -5.21
CA ASN A 162 -4.39 9.50 -3.89
C ASN A 162 -3.40 9.08 -2.80
N LEU A 163 -2.15 9.57 -2.88
CA LEU A 163 -1.04 9.08 -2.07
C LEU A 163 -1.28 9.25 -0.57
N VAL A 164 -1.97 10.33 -0.17
CA VAL A 164 -2.35 10.58 1.22
C VAL A 164 -3.32 9.52 1.72
N GLU A 165 -4.37 9.21 0.93
CA GLU A 165 -5.37 8.21 1.29
C GLU A 165 -4.79 6.80 1.37
N HIS A 166 -3.96 6.44 0.40
CA HIS A 166 -3.27 5.15 0.41
C HIS A 166 -2.34 5.02 1.63
N SER A 167 -1.59 6.07 1.95
CA SER A 167 -0.72 6.07 3.13
C SER A 167 -1.52 5.98 4.44
N LEU A 168 -2.65 6.68 4.55
CA LEU A 168 -3.56 6.55 5.69
C LEU A 168 -4.10 5.14 5.82
N LYS A 169 -4.53 4.50 4.72
CA LYS A 169 -4.99 3.09 4.74
C LYS A 169 -3.93 2.15 5.31
N ILE A 170 -2.66 2.32 4.92
CA ILE A 170 -1.55 1.53 5.47
C ILE A 170 -1.40 1.74 6.98
N VAL A 171 -1.37 2.99 7.45
CA VAL A 171 -1.27 3.30 8.88
C VAL A 171 -2.45 2.70 9.66
N MET A 172 -3.66 2.80 9.10
CA MET A 172 -4.85 2.22 9.73
C MET A 172 -4.84 0.70 9.70
N ALA A 173 -4.25 0.05 8.68
CA ALA A 173 -4.09 -1.40 8.64
C ALA A 173 -3.18 -1.90 9.77
N VAL A 174 -2.05 -1.22 10.01
CA VAL A 174 -1.16 -1.53 11.15
C VAL A 174 -1.86 -1.30 12.47
N ALA A 175 -2.57 -0.17 12.65
CA ALA A 175 -3.30 0.13 13.87
C ALA A 175 -4.40 -0.92 14.14
N LYS A 176 -5.13 -1.33 13.11
CA LYS A 176 -6.14 -2.39 13.20
C LYS A 176 -5.52 -3.71 13.63
N GLY A 177 -4.45 -4.16 12.96
CA GLY A 177 -3.74 -5.39 13.32
C GLY A 177 -3.18 -5.36 14.74
N THR A 178 -2.68 -4.21 15.20
CA THR A 178 -2.26 -4.01 16.59
C THR A 178 -3.41 -4.28 17.57
N ILE A 179 -4.60 -3.71 17.31
CA ILE A 179 -5.78 -3.91 18.15
C ILE A 179 -6.20 -5.39 18.12
N GLU A 180 -6.26 -5.99 16.94
CA GLU A 180 -6.62 -7.40 16.76
C GLU A 180 -5.65 -8.34 17.50
N GLY A 181 -4.34 -8.12 17.41
CA GLY A 181 -3.33 -8.89 18.14
C GLY A 181 -3.48 -8.77 19.65
N LEU A 182 -3.71 -7.56 20.17
CA LEU A 182 -3.96 -7.36 21.60
C LEU A 182 -5.24 -8.05 22.10
N MET A 183 -6.29 -8.10 21.26
CA MET A 183 -7.53 -8.80 21.57
C MET A 183 -7.34 -10.32 21.61
N LEU A 184 -6.58 -10.88 20.67
CA LEU A 184 -6.26 -12.31 20.64
C LEU A 184 -5.50 -12.74 21.90
N ALA A 185 -4.53 -11.97 22.32
CA ALA A 185 -3.72 -12.28 23.50
C ALA A 185 -4.46 -12.06 24.83
N ASN A 186 -5.42 -11.15 24.88
CA ASN A 186 -6.21 -10.90 26.09
C ASN A 186 -7.72 -10.88 25.80
N PRO A 187 -8.36 -12.05 25.60
CA PRO A 187 -9.79 -12.17 25.29
C PRO A 187 -10.74 -11.64 26.38
N ARG A 188 -10.22 -11.38 27.58
CA ARG A 188 -11.01 -10.82 28.70
C ARG A 188 -11.01 -9.30 28.74
N GLN A 189 -10.21 -8.66 27.89
CA GLN A 189 -10.22 -7.20 27.80
C GLN A 189 -11.49 -6.76 27.08
N ASP A 190 -12.26 -5.91 27.71
CA ASP A 190 -13.54 -5.40 27.17
C ASP A 190 -13.26 -4.31 26.10
N ILE A 191 -12.71 -4.74 24.95
CA ILE A 191 -12.50 -3.88 23.79
C ILE A 191 -13.82 -3.86 23.00
N ASN A 192 -14.41 -2.68 22.88
CA ASN A 192 -15.63 -2.51 22.11
C ASN A 192 -15.34 -2.53 20.60
N GLU A 193 -15.42 -3.71 19.98
CA GLU A 193 -15.14 -3.93 18.56
C GLU A 193 -15.99 -3.01 17.64
N VAL A 194 -17.22 -2.67 18.05
CA VAL A 194 -18.11 -1.79 17.28
C VAL A 194 -17.56 -0.36 17.16
N GLN A 195 -16.72 0.06 18.09
CA GLN A 195 -16.10 1.39 18.08
C GLN A 195 -14.80 1.47 17.29
N ILE A 196 -14.13 0.34 17.02
CA ILE A 196 -12.83 0.30 16.34
C ILE A 196 -12.85 1.05 14.99
N PRO A 197 -13.80 0.81 14.08
CA PRO A 197 -13.84 1.52 12.80
C PRO A 197 -13.98 3.04 12.97
N THR A 198 -14.79 3.47 13.93
CA THR A 198 -14.98 4.90 14.23
C THR A 198 -13.70 5.53 14.77
N GLN A 199 -13.00 4.86 15.68
CA GLN A 199 -11.74 5.34 16.25
C GLN A 199 -10.64 5.42 15.18
N LEU A 200 -10.51 4.43 14.30
CA LEU A 200 -9.57 4.44 13.19
C LEU A 200 -9.88 5.59 12.20
N THR A 201 -11.15 5.83 11.92
CA THR A 201 -11.57 6.95 11.06
C THR A 201 -11.22 8.31 11.67
N GLN A 202 -11.43 8.48 12.97
CA GLN A 202 -11.06 9.71 13.68
C GLN A 202 -9.53 9.90 13.70
N MET A 203 -8.78 8.84 13.95
CA MET A 203 -7.31 8.87 13.93
C MET A 203 -6.80 9.27 12.53
N ALA A 204 -7.33 8.68 11.46
CA ALA A 204 -6.99 9.04 10.09
C ALA A 204 -7.27 10.52 9.79
N ALA A 205 -8.43 11.04 10.24
CA ALA A 205 -8.79 12.44 10.05
C ALA A 205 -7.81 13.40 10.76
N MET A 206 -7.35 13.05 11.97
CA MET A 206 -6.38 13.85 12.71
C MET A 206 -4.98 13.82 12.07
N MET A 207 -4.57 12.68 11.52
CA MET A 207 -3.24 12.52 10.91
C MET A 207 -3.14 13.15 9.53
N ARG A 208 -4.25 13.23 8.78
CA ARG A 208 -4.30 13.66 7.38
C ARG A 208 -3.53 14.94 7.07
N PRO A 209 -3.72 16.08 7.76
CA PRO A 209 -3.06 17.34 7.39
C PRO A 209 -1.53 17.25 7.52
N GLY A 210 -1.03 16.62 8.58
CA GLY A 210 0.40 16.43 8.80
C GLY A 210 1.02 15.49 7.78
N LEU A 211 0.34 14.39 7.48
CA LEU A 211 0.78 13.41 6.50
C LEU A 211 0.82 13.98 5.09
N GLU A 212 -0.19 14.79 4.70
CA GLU A 212 -0.19 15.46 3.40
C GLU A 212 1.03 16.37 3.22
N GLN A 213 1.31 17.21 4.22
CA GLN A 213 2.51 18.06 4.19
C GLN A 213 3.79 17.23 4.08
N GLN A 214 3.92 16.19 4.87
CA GLN A 214 5.08 15.30 4.83
C GLN A 214 5.25 14.65 3.45
N ILE A 215 4.17 14.10 2.87
CA ILE A 215 4.19 13.47 1.55
C ILE A 215 4.64 14.45 0.48
N ILE A 216 4.12 15.68 0.48
CA ILE A 216 4.52 16.71 -0.48
C ILE A 216 6.01 17.03 -0.34
N MET A 217 6.52 17.21 0.88
CA MET A 217 7.93 17.52 1.13
C MET A 217 8.85 16.38 0.72
N VAL A 218 8.48 15.14 1.06
CA VAL A 218 9.21 13.94 0.65
C VAL A 218 9.19 13.80 -0.88
N SER A 219 8.08 14.09 -1.54
CA SER A 219 7.97 14.05 -3.01
C SER A 219 8.89 15.06 -3.68
N TYR A 220 9.04 16.28 -3.13
CA TYR A 220 10.03 17.24 -3.65
C TYR A 220 11.44 16.67 -3.59
N PHE A 221 11.79 16.03 -2.49
CA PHE A 221 13.12 15.44 -2.30
C PHE A 221 13.36 14.24 -3.23
N ILE A 222 12.40 13.30 -3.26
CA ILE A 222 12.54 12.08 -4.07
C ILE A 222 12.66 12.43 -5.55
N TYR A 223 11.77 13.26 -6.06
CA TYR A 223 11.69 13.59 -7.48
C TYR A 223 12.55 14.79 -7.91
N GLN A 224 13.44 15.29 -7.06
CA GLN A 224 14.29 16.46 -7.36
C GLN A 224 15.14 16.31 -8.63
N SER A 225 15.48 15.08 -9.01
CA SER A 225 16.27 14.77 -10.21
C SER A 225 15.43 14.60 -11.49
N LEU A 226 14.11 14.62 -11.38
CA LEU A 226 13.19 14.53 -12.51
C LEU A 226 12.77 15.93 -12.97
N THR A 227 12.54 16.09 -14.25
CA THR A 227 11.93 17.30 -14.81
C THR A 227 10.42 17.35 -14.49
N GLU A 228 9.83 18.54 -14.57
CA GLU A 228 8.38 18.73 -14.41
C GLU A 228 7.59 17.92 -15.45
N GLN A 229 8.11 17.81 -16.68
CA GLN A 229 7.50 17.01 -17.73
C GLN A 229 7.51 15.52 -17.39
N GLU A 230 8.58 15.00 -16.81
CA GLU A 230 8.67 13.60 -16.39
C GLU A 230 7.70 13.28 -15.26
N ILE A 231 7.56 14.17 -14.27
CA ILE A 231 6.57 14.03 -13.20
C ILE A 231 5.16 14.08 -13.77
N ALA A 232 4.89 14.97 -14.73
CA ALA A 232 3.60 15.06 -15.39
C ALA A 232 3.26 13.78 -16.19
N GLN A 233 4.22 13.21 -16.93
CA GLN A 233 4.04 11.94 -17.64
C GLN A 233 3.79 10.77 -16.67
N TYR A 234 4.49 10.73 -15.53
CA TYR A 234 4.25 9.75 -14.49
C TYR A 234 2.84 9.87 -13.92
N THR A 235 2.40 11.10 -13.63
CA THR A 235 1.03 11.38 -13.17
C THR A 235 0.01 10.92 -14.22
N GLN A 236 0.28 11.16 -15.50
CA GLN A 236 -0.62 10.77 -16.59
C GLN A 236 -0.82 9.24 -16.66
N PHE A 237 0.21 8.44 -16.39
CA PHE A 237 0.05 6.99 -16.27
C PHE A 237 -0.96 6.63 -15.17
N TYR A 238 -0.83 7.23 -14.00
CA TYR A 238 -1.76 6.98 -12.89
C TYR A 238 -3.15 7.61 -13.04
N GLN A 239 -3.36 8.48 -14.02
CA GLN A 239 -4.71 8.93 -14.40
C GLN A 239 -5.45 7.90 -15.27
N GLN A 240 -4.75 6.90 -15.82
CA GLN A 240 -5.38 5.82 -16.58
C GLN A 240 -6.04 4.80 -15.64
N PRO A 241 -7.10 4.11 -16.10
CA PRO A 241 -7.77 3.08 -15.27
C PRO A 241 -6.82 2.01 -14.74
N LEU A 242 -5.85 1.56 -15.54
CA LEU A 242 -4.87 0.56 -15.13
C LEU A 242 -3.94 1.08 -14.04
N GLY A 243 -3.45 2.32 -14.16
CA GLY A 243 -2.61 2.93 -13.15
C GLY A 243 -3.34 3.13 -11.81
N GLN A 244 -4.60 3.56 -11.83
CA GLN A 244 -5.43 3.67 -10.62
C GLN A 244 -5.68 2.31 -9.98
N LYS A 245 -5.94 1.28 -10.80
CA LYS A 245 -6.10 -0.09 -10.34
C LYS A 245 -4.81 -0.60 -9.71
N GLU A 246 -3.65 -0.34 -10.33
CA GLU A 246 -2.34 -0.71 -9.81
C GLU A 246 -2.09 -0.12 -8.42
N LEU A 247 -2.28 1.19 -8.25
CA LEU A 247 -2.14 1.84 -6.94
C LEU A 247 -3.04 1.18 -5.89
N THR A 248 -4.31 0.98 -6.22
CA THR A 248 -5.27 0.37 -5.30
C THR A 248 -4.81 -1.02 -4.85
N ILE A 249 -4.50 -1.90 -5.80
CA ILE A 249 -4.12 -3.29 -5.51
C ILE A 249 -2.79 -3.34 -4.76
N MET A 250 -1.79 -2.54 -5.17
CA MET A 250 -0.49 -2.49 -4.51
C MET A 250 -0.63 -2.07 -3.04
N TYR A 251 -1.35 -0.97 -2.78
CA TYR A 251 -1.50 -0.47 -1.41
C TYR A 251 -2.40 -1.36 -0.55
N GLU A 252 -3.42 -2.00 -1.13
CA GLU A 252 -4.24 -2.98 -0.42
C GLU A 252 -3.42 -4.23 -0.04
N GLY A 253 -2.63 -4.77 -0.96
CA GLY A 253 -1.75 -5.91 -0.70
C GLY A 253 -0.73 -5.61 0.40
N ILE A 254 -0.06 -4.46 0.34
CA ILE A 254 0.86 -4.02 1.40
C ILE A 254 0.11 -3.82 2.73
N GLY A 255 -1.07 -3.22 2.70
CA GLY A 255 -1.90 -3.02 3.89
C GLY A 255 -2.30 -4.34 4.54
N GLN A 256 -2.71 -5.35 3.76
CA GLN A 256 -3.01 -6.70 4.26
C GLN A 256 -1.79 -7.37 4.89
N ALA A 257 -0.63 -7.27 4.25
CA ALA A 257 0.61 -7.84 4.76
C ALA A 257 1.05 -7.18 6.08
N LEU A 258 0.90 -5.87 6.19
CA LEU A 258 1.22 -5.13 7.42
C LEU A 258 0.19 -5.37 8.53
N ASN A 259 -1.08 -5.53 8.20
CA ASN A 259 -2.10 -5.95 9.17
C ASN A 259 -1.77 -7.35 9.71
N TYR A 260 -1.49 -8.32 8.82
CA TYR A 260 -1.07 -9.68 9.21
C TYR A 260 0.13 -9.65 10.16
N TRP A 261 1.20 -8.94 9.78
CA TRP A 261 2.39 -8.80 10.62
C TRP A 261 2.07 -8.16 11.97
N SER A 262 1.34 -7.05 12.00
CA SER A 262 1.05 -6.35 13.26
C SER A 262 0.16 -7.17 14.17
N THR A 263 -0.81 -7.92 13.64
CA THR A 263 -1.63 -8.85 14.44
C THR A 263 -0.76 -9.89 15.15
N THR A 264 0.11 -10.57 14.40
CA THR A 264 1.02 -11.59 14.97
C THR A 264 1.99 -10.98 15.99
N ALA A 265 2.60 -9.84 15.65
CA ALA A 265 3.58 -9.19 16.53
C ALA A 265 2.97 -8.75 17.87
N PHE A 266 1.75 -8.20 17.84
CA PHE A 266 1.09 -7.72 19.07
C PHE A 266 0.42 -8.82 19.87
N GLU A 267 0.06 -9.95 19.25
CA GLU A 267 -0.30 -11.17 19.96
C GLU A 267 0.90 -11.68 20.79
N ASP A 268 2.09 -11.78 20.18
CA ASP A 268 3.32 -12.22 20.86
C ASP A 268 3.73 -11.26 21.99
N ILE A 269 3.68 -9.94 21.72
CA ILE A 269 4.00 -8.90 22.71
C ILE A 269 3.06 -9.02 23.92
N ALA A 270 1.76 -9.12 23.69
CA ALA A 270 0.81 -9.19 24.79
C ALA A 270 0.94 -10.50 25.57
N ALA A 271 1.27 -11.63 24.93
CA ALA A 271 1.52 -12.89 25.61
C ALA A 271 2.72 -12.80 26.58
N GLU A 272 3.79 -12.05 26.22
CA GLU A 272 4.97 -11.87 27.07
C GLU A 272 4.71 -10.95 28.29
N PHE A 273 3.78 -9.99 28.16
CA PHE A 273 3.54 -8.98 29.22
C PHE A 273 2.28 -9.25 30.08
N VAL A 274 1.51 -10.31 29.81
CA VAL A 274 0.31 -10.69 30.57
C VAL A 274 0.65 -11.64 31.74
N GLU A 275 1.91 -12.09 31.87
CA GLU A 275 2.40 -12.79 33.08
C GLU A 275 2.70 -11.77 34.19
#